data_4918ae419d7aac1a9491040dadc2bb15
#
_entry.id   4918ae419d7aac1a9491040dadc2bb15
#
_cell.length_a   1.000
_cell.length_b   1.000
_cell.length_c   1.000
_cell.angle_alpha   90.00
_cell.angle_beta   90.00
_cell.angle_gamma   90.00
#
_symmetry.space_group_name_H-M   'P 1'
#
loop_
_entity.id
_entity.type
_entity.pdbx_description
1 polymer ?
#
loop_
_entity_poly.entity_id
_entity_poly.type
_entity_poly.pdbx_seq_one_letter_code
_entity_poly.pdbx_strand_id
1 'polypeptide(L)'
;MNRAHMDIACSDSLIKRFKKSVISSVVGAGLLFSGATLAADTIKVGILHSLSGTMAISETSLRDVALMTIEEINAKGGVLGKKLEAVVVDPASNWPLFAEKARGLLQKDKVAAVFGCWTSVSRKSVLPVFEELNGLLYYPVQYEGEELSQNVYYTGAAPNQQAIPAVEYLMGADGGGAKRFFLLGTDYVYPRTTNKILRAFLKSKGVAEKDIEEVYTPFGHNDYQTIVANVKKFSAGGKTAVISTINGDSNVPFYKELGNQGLKATDVPVVAFSVGEEELRGIDTKPLVGHLAAWNYFMSVKAPENDAFKKAWAAYVKKHKLPGGTDRVTNDPMEATYVGMHMWAQAVTKAGTTNVDAVRKAMAGQTFKAPSGFTLKMDEKNHHLWKPVMIAEIQADGQFDIVWNTDKTIRAQPWSPFIPGNDKKPKI
;
A
#
# COMPACT_ATOMS: atom_id res chain seq x y z
N MET A 1 10.66 -58.03 55.42
CA MET A 1 9.99 -58.33 56.67
C MET A 1 8.52 -58.04 56.52
N ASN A 2 7.78 -59.11 56.58
CA ASN A 2 6.40 -59.35 57.03
C ASN A 2 5.28 -58.52 56.37
N ARG A 3 4.46 -59.19 55.57
CA ARG A 3 3.37 -60.17 55.86
C ARG A 3 2.32 -59.50 56.75
N ALA A 4 1.03 -59.61 56.56
CA ALA A 4 0.14 -60.62 56.01
C ALA A 4 -1.27 -60.05 55.92
N HIS A 5 -2.02 -60.44 54.96
CA HIS A 5 -3.13 -61.41 55.04
C HIS A 5 -4.43 -60.89 55.59
N MET A 6 -5.45 -61.01 54.77
CA MET A 6 -6.53 -62.01 54.76
C MET A 6 -7.69 -61.63 55.64
N ASP A 7 -8.97 -61.86 55.45
CA ASP A 7 -9.79 -62.69 54.60
C ASP A 7 -11.25 -62.21 54.67
N ILE A 8 -12.00 -62.36 53.60
CA ILE A 8 -13.09 -63.31 53.35
C ILE A 8 -14.34 -63.20 54.26
N ALA A 9 -15.50 -63.01 53.67
CA ALA A 9 -16.69 -63.83 53.67
C ALA A 9 -17.95 -63.03 53.36
N CYS A 10 -18.63 -63.25 52.29
CA CYS A 10 -19.59 -64.29 51.90
C CYS A 10 -20.87 -64.26 52.75
N SER A 11 -21.96 -64.13 52.14
CA SER A 11 -23.20 -64.97 52.09
C SER A 11 -24.44 -64.09 51.86
N ASP A 12 -25.03 -64.30 50.78
CA ASP A 12 -26.20 -65.13 50.48
C ASP A 12 -27.55 -64.67 51.08
N SER A 13 -28.40 -64.58 50.25
CA SER A 13 -29.68 -65.23 49.94
C SER A 13 -30.91 -64.28 50.13
N LEU A 14 -31.72 -64.39 49.27
CA LEU A 14 -32.83 -65.11 48.72
C LEU A 14 -34.13 -64.27 48.56
N ILE A 15 -34.58 -64.18 47.35
CA ILE A 15 -35.86 -64.63 46.83
C ILE A 15 -37.17 -63.87 47.08
N LYS A 16 -37.79 -63.52 45.93
CA LYS A 16 -39.21 -63.55 45.59
C LYS A 16 -40.03 -62.26 45.83
N ARG A 17 -40.65 -61.67 44.81
CA ARG A 17 -41.74 -62.15 43.93
C ARG A 17 -42.20 -60.99 42.99
N PHE A 18 -42.32 -61.39 41.72
CA PHE A 18 -43.33 -60.96 40.72
C PHE A 18 -44.29 -59.82 41.04
N LYS A 19 -44.36 -58.87 40.15
CA LYS A 19 -45.59 -58.54 39.42
C LYS A 19 -45.33 -57.86 38.10
N LYS A 20 -45.99 -58.32 37.07
CA LYS A 20 -46.06 -57.83 35.68
C LYS A 20 -46.59 -56.42 35.61
N SER A 21 -46.03 -55.59 34.72
CA SER A 21 -46.81 -54.66 33.89
C SER A 21 -45.95 -54.15 32.71
N VAL A 22 -46.37 -54.56 31.55
CA VAL A 22 -46.59 -53.89 30.28
C VAL A 22 -45.45 -53.01 29.73
N ILE A 23 -44.90 -53.57 28.68
CA ILE A 23 -44.04 -53.04 27.65
C ILE A 23 -44.67 -51.82 26.97
N SER A 24 -43.93 -50.72 26.90
CA SER A 24 -44.04 -49.72 25.81
C SER A 24 -42.64 -49.39 25.30
N SER A 25 -42.33 -50.02 24.18
CA SER A 25 -41.10 -49.77 23.41
C SER A 25 -41.27 -48.42 22.74
N VAL A 26 -40.61 -47.38 23.26
CA VAL A 26 -40.35 -46.17 22.47
C VAL A 26 -38.95 -46.30 21.86
N VAL A 27 -38.95 -46.66 20.57
CA VAL A 27 -37.75 -46.59 19.74
C VAL A 27 -37.44 -45.10 19.55
N GLY A 28 -36.57 -44.56 20.38
CA GLY A 28 -35.98 -43.25 20.19
C GLY A 28 -34.98 -43.31 19.03
N ALA A 29 -35.45 -42.96 17.83
CA ALA A 29 -34.53 -42.68 16.74
C ALA A 29 -33.71 -41.43 17.10
N GLY A 30 -32.50 -41.64 17.63
CA GLY A 30 -31.50 -40.60 17.78
C GLY A 30 -31.07 -40.14 16.40
N LEU A 31 -31.65 -39.04 15.93
CA LEU A 31 -31.12 -38.25 14.84
C LEU A 31 -29.77 -37.71 15.29
N LEU A 32 -28.70 -38.44 15.00
CA LEU A 32 -27.35 -37.89 14.94
C LEU A 32 -27.37 -36.85 13.84
N PHE A 33 -27.67 -35.59 14.20
CA PHE A 33 -27.25 -34.43 13.41
C PHE A 33 -25.71 -34.44 13.44
N SER A 34 -25.12 -35.18 12.50
CA SER A 34 -23.76 -34.93 12.08
C SER A 34 -23.79 -33.49 11.53
N GLY A 35 -23.47 -32.56 12.41
CA GLY A 35 -23.18 -31.19 11.99
C GLY A 35 -21.95 -31.26 11.10
N ALA A 36 -22.18 -31.50 9.79
CA ALA A 36 -21.21 -31.11 8.81
C ALA A 36 -21.00 -29.62 9.04
N THR A 37 -19.90 -29.26 9.68
CA THR A 37 -19.38 -27.89 9.62
C THR A 37 -19.13 -27.64 8.14
N LEU A 38 -20.13 -27.11 7.45
CA LEU A 38 -19.93 -26.49 6.16
C LEU A 38 -18.81 -25.46 6.40
N ALA A 39 -17.64 -25.72 5.82
CA ALA A 39 -16.59 -24.72 5.77
C ALA A 39 -17.27 -23.42 5.33
N ALA A 40 -17.20 -22.40 6.17
CA ALA A 40 -17.86 -21.13 5.89
C ALA A 40 -17.40 -20.68 4.49
N ASP A 41 -18.34 -20.53 3.57
CA ASP A 41 -18.05 -20.10 2.20
C ASP A 41 -17.46 -18.69 2.27
N THR A 42 -16.16 -18.57 2.07
CA THR A 42 -15.40 -17.32 2.16
C THR A 42 -15.12 -16.77 0.76
N ILE A 43 -14.90 -15.45 0.67
CA ILE A 43 -14.36 -14.82 -0.53
C ILE A 43 -12.86 -14.61 -0.30
N LYS A 44 -12.03 -15.31 -1.06
CA LYS A 44 -10.58 -15.16 -0.99
C LYS A 44 -10.12 -13.89 -1.70
N VAL A 45 -9.20 -13.16 -1.07
CA VAL A 45 -8.49 -12.00 -1.65
C VAL A 45 -7.00 -12.19 -1.49
N GLY A 46 -6.24 -11.90 -2.54
CA GLY A 46 -4.79 -12.01 -2.56
C GLY A 46 -4.12 -10.76 -1.98
N ILE A 47 -3.10 -10.95 -1.16
CA ILE A 47 -2.22 -9.90 -0.66
C ILE A 47 -0.81 -10.21 -1.15
N LEU A 48 -0.33 -9.40 -2.10
CA LEU A 48 0.91 -9.64 -2.83
C LEU A 48 1.91 -8.51 -2.54
N HIS A 49 2.64 -8.64 -1.44
CA HIS A 49 3.63 -7.67 -0.99
C HIS A 49 4.92 -8.34 -0.53
N SER A 50 6.07 -7.72 -0.84
CA SER A 50 7.37 -8.20 -0.37
C SER A 50 7.49 -8.03 1.15
N LEU A 51 7.65 -9.15 1.84
CA LEU A 51 7.83 -9.21 3.29
C LEU A 51 9.31 -9.43 3.64
N SER A 52 10.13 -9.63 2.63
CA SER A 52 11.59 -9.78 2.69
C SER A 52 12.26 -9.06 1.50
N GLY A 53 13.59 -8.84 1.59
CA GLY A 53 14.36 -8.11 0.58
C GLY A 53 14.25 -6.59 0.70
N THR A 54 14.73 -5.87 -0.32
CA THR A 54 14.94 -4.39 -0.31
C THR A 54 13.66 -3.57 -0.16
N MET A 55 12.49 -4.14 -0.50
CA MET A 55 11.20 -3.45 -0.41
C MET A 55 10.41 -3.78 0.86
N ALA A 56 10.90 -4.68 1.72
CA ALA A 56 10.19 -5.08 2.93
C ALA A 56 9.92 -3.91 3.89
N ILE A 57 10.82 -2.91 3.93
CA ILE A 57 10.67 -1.70 4.74
C ILE A 57 9.37 -0.96 4.43
N SER A 58 8.97 -0.91 3.17
CA SER A 58 7.77 -0.22 2.69
C SER A 58 6.55 -1.13 2.60
N GLU A 59 6.73 -2.40 2.14
CA GLU A 59 5.61 -3.28 1.78
C GLU A 59 5.01 -4.05 2.96
N THR A 60 5.76 -4.25 4.06
CA THR A 60 5.24 -4.98 5.23
C THR A 60 4.02 -4.28 5.86
N SER A 61 4.04 -2.94 5.92
CA SER A 61 2.93 -2.14 6.44
C SER A 61 1.69 -2.25 5.56
N LEU A 62 1.85 -2.42 4.25
CA LEU A 62 0.73 -2.61 3.32
C LEU A 62 0.04 -3.97 3.51
N ARG A 63 0.81 -5.05 3.74
CA ARG A 63 0.26 -6.34 4.14
C ARG A 63 -0.57 -6.19 5.42
N ASP A 64 -0.02 -5.49 6.43
CA ASP A 64 -0.67 -5.34 7.73
C ASP A 64 -1.97 -4.53 7.64
N VAL A 65 -1.98 -3.41 6.91
CA VAL A 65 -3.20 -2.60 6.73
C VAL A 65 -4.25 -3.32 5.90
N ALA A 66 -3.84 -4.15 4.93
CA ALA A 66 -4.78 -4.98 4.16
C ALA A 66 -5.47 -6.00 5.07
N LEU A 67 -4.72 -6.67 5.96
CA LEU A 67 -5.28 -7.60 6.95
C LEU A 67 -6.21 -6.89 7.95
N MET A 68 -5.84 -5.69 8.42
CA MET A 68 -6.70 -4.85 9.24
C MET A 68 -8.03 -4.55 8.53
N THR A 69 -7.96 -4.15 7.27
CA THR A 69 -9.14 -3.80 6.46
C THR A 69 -10.04 -5.00 6.26
N ILE A 70 -9.48 -6.20 6.05
CA ILE A 70 -10.24 -7.46 5.97
C ILE A 70 -10.97 -7.72 7.31
N GLU A 71 -10.30 -7.55 8.45
CA GLU A 71 -10.95 -7.70 9.76
C GLU A 71 -12.10 -6.70 9.94
N GLU A 72 -11.91 -5.45 9.54
CA GLU A 72 -12.94 -4.41 9.61
C GLU A 72 -14.16 -4.74 8.74
N ILE A 73 -13.95 -5.14 7.49
CA ILE A 73 -15.01 -5.56 6.58
C ILE A 73 -15.74 -6.79 7.15
N ASN A 74 -14.99 -7.74 7.67
CA ASN A 74 -15.52 -8.96 8.27
C ASN A 74 -16.34 -8.70 9.54
N ALA A 75 -15.92 -7.75 10.36
CA ALA A 75 -16.66 -7.32 11.57
C ALA A 75 -18.02 -6.70 11.20
N LYS A 76 -18.13 -6.07 10.03
CA LYS A 76 -19.36 -5.47 9.48
C LYS A 76 -20.23 -6.48 8.70
N GLY A 77 -19.93 -7.77 8.73
CA GLY A 77 -20.71 -8.83 8.08
C GLY A 77 -20.07 -9.40 6.80
N GLY A 78 -18.91 -8.90 6.39
CA GLY A 78 -18.22 -9.33 5.18
C GLY A 78 -18.79 -8.73 3.90
N VAL A 79 -18.66 -9.44 2.79
CA VAL A 79 -19.14 -9.02 1.47
C VAL A 79 -20.10 -10.09 0.93
N LEU A 80 -21.26 -9.71 0.46
CA LEU A 80 -22.34 -10.64 0.04
C LEU A 80 -22.69 -11.69 1.12
N GLY A 81 -22.62 -11.30 2.41
CA GLY A 81 -22.87 -12.20 3.54
C GLY A 81 -21.74 -13.20 3.81
N LYS A 82 -20.62 -13.13 3.10
CA LYS A 82 -19.46 -14.01 3.25
C LYS A 82 -18.29 -13.26 3.86
N LYS A 83 -17.50 -13.95 4.71
CA LYS A 83 -16.25 -13.39 5.24
C LYS A 83 -15.18 -13.34 4.15
N LEU A 84 -14.34 -12.32 4.20
CA LEU A 84 -13.12 -12.27 3.39
C LEU A 84 -12.04 -13.14 4.03
N GLU A 85 -11.30 -13.87 3.22
CA GLU A 85 -10.16 -14.68 3.60
C GLU A 85 -8.92 -14.17 2.85
N ALA A 86 -7.87 -13.79 3.60
CA ALA A 86 -6.64 -13.32 3.01
C ALA A 86 -5.75 -14.48 2.56
N VAL A 87 -5.25 -14.44 1.34
CA VAL A 87 -4.18 -15.29 0.84
C VAL A 87 -2.93 -14.42 0.70
N VAL A 88 -2.05 -14.47 1.69
CA VAL A 88 -0.82 -13.65 1.74
C VAL A 88 0.32 -14.40 1.10
N VAL A 89 1.03 -13.75 0.18
CA VAL A 89 2.22 -14.31 -0.47
C VAL A 89 3.37 -13.30 -0.44
N ASP A 90 4.59 -13.80 -0.21
CA ASP A 90 5.83 -13.02 -0.23
C ASP A 90 6.61 -13.30 -1.52
N PRO A 91 6.73 -12.32 -2.42
CA PRO A 91 7.60 -12.42 -3.59
C PRO A 91 9.05 -11.98 -3.33
N ALA A 92 9.43 -11.69 -2.08
CA ALA A 92 10.80 -11.45 -1.61
C ALA A 92 11.58 -10.39 -2.41
N SER A 93 10.94 -9.30 -2.85
CA SER A 93 11.52 -8.26 -3.72
C SER A 93 12.11 -8.82 -5.03
N ASN A 94 11.64 -9.96 -5.50
CA ASN A 94 12.06 -10.63 -6.71
C ASN A 94 10.97 -10.50 -7.79
N TRP A 95 11.24 -9.74 -8.84
CA TRP A 95 10.23 -9.38 -9.84
C TRP A 95 9.65 -10.57 -10.62
N PRO A 96 10.44 -11.56 -11.10
CA PRO A 96 9.89 -12.79 -11.66
C PRO A 96 8.99 -13.54 -10.69
N LEU A 97 9.33 -13.59 -9.39
CA LEU A 97 8.52 -14.27 -8.38
C LEU A 97 7.18 -13.58 -8.15
N PHE A 98 7.08 -12.25 -8.33
CA PHE A 98 5.79 -11.55 -8.32
C PHE A 98 4.82 -12.14 -9.35
N ALA A 99 5.27 -12.36 -10.59
CA ALA A 99 4.43 -12.94 -11.65
C ALA A 99 4.01 -14.38 -11.33
N GLU A 100 4.93 -15.20 -10.80
CA GLU A 100 4.62 -16.57 -10.37
C GLU A 100 3.56 -16.58 -9.25
N LYS A 101 3.75 -15.76 -8.22
CA LYS A 101 2.80 -15.67 -7.10
C LYS A 101 1.44 -15.12 -7.55
N ALA A 102 1.41 -14.12 -8.43
CA ALA A 102 0.16 -13.61 -9.01
C ALA A 102 -0.60 -14.71 -9.74
N ARG A 103 0.08 -15.52 -10.56
CA ARG A 103 -0.51 -16.66 -11.26
C ARG A 103 -1.06 -17.69 -10.28
N GLY A 104 -0.33 -18.00 -9.20
CA GLY A 104 -0.78 -18.89 -8.13
C GLY A 104 -2.07 -18.38 -7.46
N LEU A 105 -2.11 -17.10 -7.09
CA LEU A 105 -3.30 -16.48 -6.49
C LEU A 105 -4.53 -16.58 -7.39
N LEU A 106 -4.38 -16.32 -8.69
CA LEU A 106 -5.50 -16.31 -9.63
C LEU A 106 -5.95 -17.73 -10.04
N GLN A 107 -5.01 -18.63 -10.34
CA GLN A 107 -5.35 -19.96 -10.88
C GLN A 107 -5.59 -21.01 -9.79
N LYS A 108 -4.70 -21.07 -8.78
CA LYS A 108 -4.75 -22.10 -7.72
C LYS A 108 -5.67 -21.67 -6.59
N ASP A 109 -5.45 -20.47 -6.04
CA ASP A 109 -6.19 -19.99 -4.88
C ASP A 109 -7.54 -19.38 -5.26
N LYS A 110 -7.71 -18.99 -6.54
CA LYS A 110 -8.93 -18.42 -7.13
C LYS A 110 -9.42 -17.19 -6.37
N VAL A 111 -8.50 -16.30 -6.03
CA VAL A 111 -8.84 -15.05 -5.34
C VAL A 111 -9.69 -14.14 -6.22
N ALA A 112 -10.63 -13.43 -5.61
CA ALA A 112 -11.54 -12.52 -6.31
C ALA A 112 -10.87 -11.21 -6.77
N ALA A 113 -9.85 -10.77 -6.05
CA ALA A 113 -9.00 -9.63 -6.38
C ALA A 113 -7.66 -9.77 -5.67
N VAL A 114 -6.64 -9.05 -6.16
CA VAL A 114 -5.33 -8.95 -5.53
C VAL A 114 -5.05 -7.48 -5.18
N PHE A 115 -4.56 -7.27 -3.95
CA PHE A 115 -4.07 -5.99 -3.46
C PHE A 115 -2.56 -6.12 -3.28
N GLY A 116 -1.77 -5.31 -4.01
CA GLY A 116 -0.35 -5.55 -3.96
C GLY A 116 0.51 -4.79 -4.95
N CYS A 117 1.79 -5.19 -4.93
CA CYS A 117 2.92 -4.54 -5.56
C CYS A 117 3.25 -3.19 -4.93
N TRP A 118 4.50 -2.81 -5.03
CA TRP A 118 5.00 -1.47 -4.74
C TRP A 118 5.69 -0.87 -5.96
N THR A 119 6.74 -1.52 -6.43
CA THR A 119 7.53 -1.00 -7.53
C THR A 119 6.81 -1.13 -8.88
N SER A 120 7.04 -0.18 -9.78
CA SER A 120 6.51 -0.29 -11.15
C SER A 120 7.03 -1.52 -11.88
N VAL A 121 8.25 -1.97 -11.55
CA VAL A 121 8.77 -3.22 -12.15
C VAL A 121 8.03 -4.45 -11.66
N SER A 122 7.62 -4.53 -10.39
CA SER A 122 6.78 -5.63 -9.90
C SER A 122 5.39 -5.60 -10.54
N ARG A 123 4.74 -4.41 -10.63
CA ARG A 123 3.47 -4.26 -11.34
C ARG A 123 3.58 -4.69 -12.81
N LYS A 124 4.59 -4.25 -13.52
CA LYS A 124 4.81 -4.63 -14.94
C LYS A 124 5.09 -6.13 -15.11
N SER A 125 5.71 -6.78 -14.13
CA SER A 125 5.91 -8.23 -14.14
C SER A 125 4.60 -9.01 -14.00
N VAL A 126 3.66 -8.53 -13.19
CA VAL A 126 2.38 -9.20 -12.97
C VAL A 126 1.31 -8.83 -14.01
N LEU A 127 1.42 -7.66 -14.65
CA LEU A 127 0.41 -7.14 -15.56
C LEU A 127 -0.01 -8.15 -16.64
N PRO A 128 0.89 -8.82 -17.37
CA PRO A 128 0.50 -9.82 -18.37
C PRO A 128 -0.30 -10.99 -17.77
N VAL A 129 -0.02 -11.37 -16.51
CA VAL A 129 -0.75 -12.44 -15.81
C VAL A 129 -2.20 -12.01 -15.51
N PHE A 130 -2.38 -10.77 -15.05
CA PHE A 130 -3.72 -10.24 -14.78
C PHE A 130 -4.55 -10.06 -16.05
N GLU A 131 -3.93 -9.63 -17.16
CA GLU A 131 -4.61 -9.47 -18.44
C GLU A 131 -4.96 -10.84 -19.07
N GLU A 132 -4.04 -11.80 -19.05
CA GLU A 132 -4.27 -13.16 -19.56
C GLU A 132 -5.40 -13.89 -18.82
N LEU A 133 -5.44 -13.76 -17.49
CA LEU A 133 -6.36 -14.49 -16.62
C LEU A 133 -7.61 -13.68 -16.24
N ASN A 134 -7.77 -12.48 -16.79
CA ASN A 134 -8.81 -11.53 -16.46
C ASN A 134 -8.96 -11.33 -14.93
N GLY A 135 -7.85 -11.17 -14.22
CA GLY A 135 -7.82 -10.88 -12.78
C GLY A 135 -7.95 -9.38 -12.51
N LEU A 136 -8.17 -9.00 -11.24
CA LEU A 136 -8.15 -7.60 -10.78
C LEU A 136 -6.98 -7.37 -9.85
N LEU A 137 -6.13 -6.39 -10.16
CA LEU A 137 -5.09 -5.86 -9.30
C LEU A 137 -5.48 -4.46 -8.79
N TYR A 138 -5.39 -4.25 -7.49
CA TYR A 138 -5.44 -2.93 -6.86
C TYR A 138 -4.03 -2.51 -6.48
N TYR A 139 -3.48 -1.54 -7.21
CA TYR A 139 -2.11 -1.06 -7.07
C TYR A 139 -2.08 0.25 -6.27
N PRO A 140 -1.53 0.24 -5.01
CA PRO A 140 -1.72 1.35 -4.08
C PRO A 140 -0.63 2.42 -4.09
N VAL A 141 0.34 2.34 -4.99
CA VAL A 141 1.55 3.17 -4.92
C VAL A 141 1.59 4.14 -6.11
N GLN A 142 2.23 5.29 -5.91
CA GLN A 142 2.52 6.21 -7.01
C GLN A 142 3.31 5.52 -8.14
N TYR A 143 3.14 6.02 -9.35
CA TYR A 143 3.85 5.45 -10.50
C TYR A 143 4.09 6.50 -11.60
N GLU A 144 4.89 6.12 -12.59
CA GLU A 144 5.33 6.98 -13.68
C GLU A 144 4.26 7.33 -14.72
N GLY A 145 3.04 6.80 -14.59
CA GLY A 145 2.10 6.85 -15.70
C GLY A 145 2.52 5.93 -16.85
N GLU A 146 2.20 6.30 -18.07
CA GLU A 146 2.58 5.61 -19.33
C GLU A 146 2.06 4.16 -19.38
N GLU A 147 0.97 3.89 -18.68
CA GLU A 147 0.31 2.59 -18.62
C GLU A 147 -1.18 2.76 -18.30
N LEU A 148 -1.98 1.90 -18.91
CA LEU A 148 -3.40 1.77 -18.61
C LEU A 148 -3.80 0.32 -18.90
N SER A 149 -4.41 -0.34 -17.92
CA SER A 149 -4.99 -1.66 -18.07
C SER A 149 -6.37 -1.73 -17.45
N GLN A 150 -7.28 -2.44 -18.11
CA GLN A 150 -8.61 -2.71 -17.56
C GLN A 150 -8.58 -3.69 -16.37
N ASN A 151 -7.44 -4.35 -16.14
CA ASN A 151 -7.23 -5.31 -15.07
C ASN A 151 -6.51 -4.71 -13.85
N VAL A 152 -6.17 -3.42 -13.90
CA VAL A 152 -5.50 -2.71 -12.80
C VAL A 152 -6.32 -1.49 -12.38
N TYR A 153 -6.57 -1.38 -11.08
CA TYR A 153 -7.04 -0.16 -10.43
C TYR A 153 -5.86 0.53 -9.77
N TYR A 154 -5.55 1.73 -10.24
CA TYR A 154 -4.44 2.55 -9.76
C TYR A 154 -4.94 3.44 -8.62
N THR A 155 -4.73 3.00 -7.38
CA THR A 155 -5.16 3.76 -6.20
C THR A 155 -4.07 4.68 -5.67
N GLY A 156 -2.82 4.55 -6.15
CA GLY A 156 -1.74 5.51 -5.97
C GLY A 156 -1.74 6.62 -7.02
N ALA A 157 -0.82 7.57 -6.88
CA ALA A 157 -0.75 8.78 -7.70
C ALA A 157 -0.14 8.54 -9.10
N ALA A 158 -0.71 9.20 -10.12
CA ALA A 158 -0.05 9.47 -11.40
C ALA A 158 0.86 10.72 -11.31
N PRO A 159 1.78 10.97 -12.26
CA PRO A 159 2.71 12.09 -12.18
C PRO A 159 2.08 13.47 -11.99
N ASN A 160 0.90 13.72 -12.56
CA ASN A 160 0.17 14.97 -12.38
C ASN A 160 -0.52 15.08 -11.01
N GLN A 161 -0.50 14.02 -10.21
CA GLN A 161 -1.05 13.96 -8.85
C GLN A 161 0.07 13.90 -7.78
N GLN A 162 1.35 14.02 -8.16
CA GLN A 162 2.48 14.02 -7.22
C GLN A 162 3.68 14.78 -7.79
N ALA A 163 4.39 14.21 -8.75
CA ALA A 163 5.71 14.65 -9.19
C ALA A 163 5.70 16.06 -9.81
N ILE A 164 4.76 16.33 -10.71
CA ILE A 164 4.67 17.63 -11.40
C ILE A 164 4.29 18.75 -10.43
N PRO A 165 3.22 18.64 -9.61
CA PRO A 165 2.89 19.65 -8.62
C PRO A 165 3.99 19.91 -7.60
N ALA A 166 4.72 18.88 -7.17
CA ALA A 166 5.81 19.02 -6.23
C ALA A 166 6.97 19.84 -6.82
N VAL A 167 7.31 19.61 -8.09
CA VAL A 167 8.34 20.39 -8.78
C VAL A 167 7.87 21.83 -9.04
N GLU A 168 6.60 22.05 -9.39
CA GLU A 168 6.03 23.39 -9.51
C GLU A 168 6.09 24.17 -8.18
N TYR A 169 5.78 23.51 -7.07
CA TYR A 169 5.91 24.09 -5.73
C TYR A 169 7.35 24.54 -5.46
N LEU A 170 8.34 23.67 -5.71
CA LEU A 170 9.76 24.03 -5.53
C LEU A 170 10.22 25.20 -6.41
N MET A 171 9.64 25.36 -7.60
CA MET A 171 9.92 26.49 -8.49
C MET A 171 9.29 27.78 -8.01
N GLY A 172 8.22 27.70 -7.24
CA GLY A 172 7.51 28.83 -6.65
C GLY A 172 8.25 29.45 -5.47
N ALA A 173 7.81 30.65 -5.05
CA ALA A 173 8.40 31.36 -3.92
C ALA A 173 8.33 30.56 -2.61
N ASP A 174 7.19 29.94 -2.34
CA ASP A 174 6.92 29.17 -1.13
C ASP A 174 7.81 27.92 -1.04
N GLY A 175 8.17 27.31 -2.18
CA GLY A 175 9.09 26.17 -2.28
C GLY A 175 10.56 26.55 -2.43
N GLY A 176 10.93 27.83 -2.23
CA GLY A 176 12.32 28.30 -2.27
C GLY A 176 12.78 28.87 -3.62
N GLY A 177 11.97 28.80 -4.68
CA GLY A 177 12.26 29.37 -6.00
C GLY A 177 13.42 28.68 -6.72
N ALA A 178 13.48 27.36 -6.66
CA ALA A 178 14.51 26.54 -7.30
C ALA A 178 14.60 26.82 -8.82
N LYS A 179 15.83 26.89 -9.32
CA LYS A 179 16.15 27.07 -10.74
C LYS A 179 16.99 25.92 -11.29
N ARG A 180 17.56 25.11 -10.42
CA ARG A 180 18.40 23.98 -10.73
C ARG A 180 17.83 22.72 -10.05
N PHE A 181 17.90 21.61 -10.73
CA PHE A 181 17.26 20.38 -10.27
C PHE A 181 18.19 19.18 -10.37
N PHE A 182 18.42 18.50 -9.25
CA PHE A 182 19.19 17.28 -9.18
C PHE A 182 18.20 16.10 -9.05
N LEU A 183 18.01 15.34 -10.13
CA LEU A 183 17.09 14.22 -10.22
C LEU A 183 17.84 12.94 -9.79
N LEU A 184 17.54 12.42 -8.61
CA LEU A 184 18.20 11.25 -8.03
C LEU A 184 17.21 10.10 -7.87
N GLY A 185 17.47 8.95 -8.48
CA GLY A 185 16.53 7.84 -8.43
C GLY A 185 17.17 6.46 -8.36
N THR A 186 16.38 5.47 -7.96
CA THR A 186 16.75 4.06 -8.12
C THR A 186 16.68 3.69 -9.60
N ASP A 187 17.61 2.85 -10.07
CA ASP A 187 17.75 2.52 -11.50
C ASP A 187 16.72 1.47 -11.95
N TYR A 188 15.49 1.91 -12.20
CA TYR A 188 14.45 1.09 -12.83
C TYR A 188 13.38 1.96 -13.51
N VAL A 189 12.34 1.34 -14.07
CA VAL A 189 11.36 2.02 -14.95
C VAL A 189 10.68 3.23 -14.33
N TYR A 190 10.29 3.20 -13.03
CA TYR A 190 9.59 4.31 -12.39
C TYR A 190 10.46 5.58 -12.32
N PRO A 191 11.67 5.58 -11.72
CA PRO A 191 12.52 6.78 -11.68
C PRO A 191 12.92 7.24 -13.08
N ARG A 192 13.31 6.31 -13.95
CA ARG A 192 13.73 6.63 -15.32
C ARG A 192 12.64 7.35 -16.10
N THR A 193 11.39 6.87 -16.05
CA THR A 193 10.27 7.47 -16.77
C THR A 193 9.79 8.75 -16.08
N THR A 194 9.71 8.77 -14.75
CA THR A 194 9.34 9.99 -14.00
C THR A 194 10.34 11.11 -14.25
N ASN A 195 11.63 10.84 -14.19
CA ASN A 195 12.66 11.85 -14.45
C ASN A 195 12.64 12.33 -15.91
N LYS A 196 12.35 11.44 -16.88
CA LYS A 196 12.12 11.85 -18.27
C LYS A 196 10.95 12.83 -18.39
N ILE A 197 9.83 12.58 -17.71
CA ILE A 197 8.68 13.48 -17.66
C ILE A 197 9.07 14.80 -17.02
N LEU A 198 9.74 14.77 -15.85
CA LEU A 198 10.15 15.96 -15.12
C LEU A 198 11.18 16.78 -15.90
N ARG A 199 12.15 16.16 -16.56
CA ARG A 199 13.10 16.86 -17.43
C ARG A 199 12.38 17.61 -18.55
N ALA A 200 11.42 16.96 -19.22
CA ALA A 200 10.63 17.60 -20.28
C ALA A 200 9.74 18.74 -19.72
N PHE A 201 9.12 18.53 -18.55
CA PHE A 201 8.37 19.55 -17.84
C PHE A 201 9.25 20.75 -17.47
N LEU A 202 10.42 20.54 -16.85
CA LEU A 202 11.36 21.60 -16.48
C LEU A 202 11.83 22.41 -17.70
N LYS A 203 12.14 21.74 -18.80
CA LYS A 203 12.49 22.40 -20.07
C LYS A 203 11.34 23.23 -20.61
N SER A 204 10.09 22.79 -20.51
CA SER A 204 8.91 23.57 -20.90
C SER A 204 8.71 24.82 -20.04
N LYS A 205 9.25 24.82 -18.81
CA LYS A 205 9.29 25.98 -17.90
C LYS A 205 10.54 26.87 -18.08
N GLY A 206 11.38 26.59 -19.08
CA GLY A 206 12.57 27.37 -19.40
C GLY A 206 13.83 27.03 -18.61
N VAL A 207 13.85 25.92 -17.87
CA VAL A 207 15.07 25.44 -17.19
C VAL A 207 16.06 24.92 -18.23
N ALA A 208 17.29 25.42 -18.19
CA ALA A 208 18.32 25.04 -19.16
C ALA A 208 18.87 23.62 -18.86
N GLU A 209 19.32 22.92 -19.89
CA GLU A 209 19.86 21.56 -19.77
C GLU A 209 20.98 21.43 -18.71
N LYS A 210 21.91 22.43 -18.66
CA LYS A 210 23.00 22.50 -17.68
C LYS A 210 22.53 22.63 -16.21
N ASP A 211 21.27 22.98 -16.00
CA ASP A 211 20.65 23.16 -14.69
C ASP A 211 19.79 21.95 -14.27
N ILE A 212 19.93 20.83 -14.99
CA ILE A 212 19.27 19.55 -14.69
C ILE A 212 20.33 18.46 -14.68
N GLU A 213 20.65 17.97 -13.48
CA GLU A 213 21.53 16.80 -13.28
C GLU A 213 20.65 15.56 -13.05
N GLU A 214 21.13 14.39 -13.47
CA GLU A 214 20.36 13.15 -13.35
C GLU A 214 21.27 11.97 -12.98
N VAL A 215 21.01 11.34 -11.83
CA VAL A 215 21.81 10.25 -11.26
C VAL A 215 20.92 9.09 -10.84
N TYR A 216 21.39 7.87 -11.09
CA TYR A 216 20.70 6.64 -10.71
C TYR A 216 21.60 5.70 -9.92
N THR A 217 20.99 5.00 -8.93
CA THR A 217 21.65 3.98 -8.11
C THR A 217 20.89 2.66 -8.19
N PRO A 218 21.54 1.50 -8.08
CA PRO A 218 20.84 0.23 -8.02
C PRO A 218 19.97 0.11 -6.75
N PHE A 219 19.01 -0.84 -6.75
CA PHE A 219 18.33 -1.24 -5.52
C PHE A 219 19.34 -1.72 -4.47
N GLY A 220 19.10 -1.36 -3.19
CA GLY A 220 19.99 -1.73 -2.09
C GLY A 220 21.30 -0.93 -2.04
N HIS A 221 21.42 0.15 -2.84
CA HIS A 221 22.57 1.05 -2.76
C HIS A 221 22.67 1.71 -1.38
N ASN A 222 23.86 1.72 -0.79
CA ASN A 222 24.06 2.16 0.60
C ASN A 222 25.21 3.17 0.81
N ASP A 223 25.94 3.55 -0.25
CA ASP A 223 27.03 4.55 -0.20
C ASP A 223 26.66 5.82 -0.98
N TYR A 224 26.09 6.80 -0.28
CA TYR A 224 25.68 8.07 -0.87
C TYR A 224 26.68 9.20 -0.70
N GLN A 225 27.89 8.95 -0.14
CA GLN A 225 28.86 10.00 0.18
C GLN A 225 29.22 10.85 -1.04
N THR A 226 29.61 10.21 -2.13
CA THR A 226 29.97 10.90 -3.38
C THR A 226 28.76 11.60 -4.00
N ILE A 227 27.58 10.99 -3.95
CA ILE A 227 26.36 11.56 -4.55
C ILE A 227 25.96 12.83 -3.81
N VAL A 228 25.93 12.83 -2.46
CA VAL A 228 25.62 14.03 -1.67
C VAL A 228 26.68 15.12 -1.86
N ALA A 229 27.97 14.76 -1.97
CA ALA A 229 29.03 15.73 -2.31
C ALA A 229 28.80 16.35 -3.71
N ASN A 230 28.37 15.56 -4.69
CA ASN A 230 28.01 16.08 -6.03
C ASN A 230 26.79 16.99 -5.99
N VAL A 231 25.76 16.69 -5.18
CA VAL A 231 24.62 17.60 -4.95
C VAL A 231 25.12 18.95 -4.42
N LYS A 232 26.01 18.96 -3.41
CA LYS A 232 26.59 20.21 -2.87
C LYS A 232 27.38 20.97 -3.93
N LYS A 233 28.21 20.29 -4.72
CA LYS A 233 28.93 20.91 -5.83
C LYS A 233 27.98 21.52 -6.88
N PHE A 234 26.94 20.79 -7.26
CA PHE A 234 25.94 21.25 -8.23
C PHE A 234 25.19 22.46 -7.69
N SER A 235 24.84 22.47 -6.40
CA SER A 235 24.10 23.57 -5.76
C SER A 235 24.89 24.88 -5.67
N ALA A 236 26.22 24.84 -5.76
CA ALA A 236 27.05 26.05 -5.82
C ALA A 236 26.74 26.93 -7.04
N GLY A 237 26.09 26.38 -8.07
CA GLY A 237 25.68 27.12 -9.26
C GLY A 237 24.40 27.94 -9.11
N GLY A 238 23.68 27.87 -7.97
CA GLY A 238 22.45 28.63 -7.74
C GLY A 238 21.39 27.85 -6.98
N LYS A 239 20.19 28.45 -6.80
CA LYS A 239 19.06 27.86 -6.10
C LYS A 239 18.71 26.48 -6.66
N THR A 240 19.00 25.45 -5.91
CA THR A 240 18.91 24.05 -6.31
C THR A 240 17.92 23.30 -5.43
N ALA A 241 17.17 22.37 -6.02
CA ALA A 241 16.40 21.37 -5.31
C ALA A 241 16.79 19.94 -5.77
N VAL A 242 16.72 18.97 -4.88
CA VAL A 242 16.87 17.56 -5.19
C VAL A 242 15.47 16.93 -5.30
N ILE A 243 15.25 16.20 -6.38
CA ILE A 243 14.05 15.40 -6.60
C ILE A 243 14.43 13.94 -6.39
N SER A 244 13.95 13.33 -5.31
CA SER A 244 14.26 11.95 -4.96
C SER A 244 13.17 10.98 -5.39
N THR A 245 13.53 10.07 -6.28
CA THR A 245 12.75 8.89 -6.67
C THR A 245 13.45 7.60 -6.22
N ILE A 246 14.22 7.68 -5.11
CA ILE A 246 14.83 6.51 -4.46
C ILE A 246 13.72 5.67 -3.82
N ASN A 247 13.83 4.34 -3.90
CA ASN A 247 12.85 3.41 -3.35
C ASN A 247 13.51 2.40 -2.38
N GLY A 248 12.69 1.94 -1.44
CA GLY A 248 13.06 0.89 -0.49
C GLY A 248 14.11 1.32 0.53
N ASP A 249 14.90 0.35 0.98
CA ASP A 249 15.89 0.49 2.05
C ASP A 249 17.02 1.48 1.74
N SER A 250 17.28 1.78 0.45
CA SER A 250 18.27 2.77 0.01
C SER A 250 17.95 4.21 0.46
N ASN A 251 16.72 4.51 0.87
CA ASN A 251 16.37 5.80 1.45
C ASN A 251 17.08 6.05 2.79
N VAL A 252 17.27 5.02 3.61
CA VAL A 252 17.90 5.15 4.94
C VAL A 252 19.32 5.70 4.84
N PRO A 253 20.27 5.08 4.09
CA PRO A 253 21.63 5.61 3.96
C PRO A 253 21.67 6.96 3.23
N PHE A 254 20.76 7.24 2.28
CA PHE A 254 20.69 8.53 1.62
C PHE A 254 20.41 9.67 2.62
N TYR A 255 19.35 9.53 3.42
CA TYR A 255 18.99 10.55 4.41
C TYR A 255 20.00 10.68 5.55
N LYS A 256 20.60 9.57 5.97
CA LYS A 256 21.75 9.63 6.92
C LYS A 256 22.88 10.47 6.37
N GLU A 257 23.22 10.28 5.09
CA GLU A 257 24.32 11.00 4.48
C GLU A 257 24.01 12.48 4.25
N LEU A 258 22.76 12.83 3.93
CA LEU A 258 22.32 14.24 3.92
C LEU A 258 22.59 14.91 5.27
N GLY A 259 22.21 14.26 6.37
CA GLY A 259 22.45 14.74 7.72
C GLY A 259 23.94 14.82 8.07
N ASN A 260 24.71 13.78 7.75
CA ASN A 260 26.17 13.71 8.01
C ASN A 260 26.93 14.84 7.32
N GLN A 261 26.58 15.16 6.08
CA GLN A 261 27.23 16.24 5.33
C GLN A 261 26.62 17.62 5.58
N GLY A 262 25.62 17.70 6.47
CA GLY A 262 24.98 18.96 6.86
C GLY A 262 24.25 19.66 5.72
N LEU A 263 23.67 18.91 4.77
CA LEU A 263 22.85 19.47 3.69
C LEU A 263 21.46 19.80 4.22
N LYS A 264 21.25 21.07 4.54
CA LYS A 264 19.98 21.56 5.12
C LYS A 264 18.94 21.86 4.04
N ALA A 265 17.68 21.69 4.40
CA ALA A 265 16.55 22.02 3.52
C ALA A 265 16.52 23.50 3.12
N THR A 266 16.99 24.42 4.00
CA THR A 266 17.12 25.86 3.70
C THR A 266 18.11 26.15 2.58
N ASP A 267 19.08 25.30 2.36
CA ASP A 267 20.12 25.49 1.36
C ASP A 267 19.80 24.73 0.07
N VAL A 268 19.42 23.44 0.21
CA VAL A 268 19.05 22.57 -0.90
C VAL A 268 17.91 21.66 -0.44
N PRO A 269 16.65 22.06 -0.62
CA PRO A 269 15.52 21.21 -0.30
C PRO A 269 15.53 19.92 -1.13
N VAL A 270 15.27 18.81 -0.46
CA VAL A 270 14.99 17.51 -1.08
C VAL A 270 13.49 17.31 -1.05
N VAL A 271 12.86 16.98 -2.17
CA VAL A 271 11.50 16.43 -2.19
C VAL A 271 11.55 14.96 -2.57
N ALA A 272 10.95 14.10 -1.77
CA ALA A 272 10.86 12.66 -2.03
C ALA A 272 9.47 12.26 -2.49
N PHE A 273 9.41 11.26 -3.37
CA PHE A 273 8.17 10.67 -3.87
C PHE A 273 7.92 9.24 -3.35
N SER A 274 8.86 8.69 -2.60
CA SER A 274 8.78 7.35 -2.02
C SER A 274 9.30 7.30 -0.58
N VAL A 275 9.19 8.41 0.15
CA VAL A 275 9.49 8.49 1.58
C VAL A 275 8.27 9.07 2.29
N GLY A 276 7.73 8.30 3.20
CA GLY A 276 6.67 8.68 4.11
C GLY A 276 7.09 8.41 5.55
N GLU A 277 6.12 8.39 6.42
CA GLU A 277 6.34 8.20 7.86
C GLU A 277 7.02 6.84 8.16
N GLU A 278 6.73 5.79 7.37
CA GLU A 278 7.29 4.45 7.60
C GLU A 278 8.79 4.40 7.29
N GLU A 279 9.25 5.04 6.22
CA GLU A 279 10.66 5.10 5.83
C GLU A 279 11.50 5.95 6.80
N LEU A 280 10.88 6.95 7.46
CA LEU A 280 11.57 7.79 8.45
C LEU A 280 11.74 7.11 9.81
N ARG A 281 11.02 6.01 10.07
CA ARG A 281 11.19 5.26 11.31
C ARG A 281 12.61 4.71 11.43
N GLY A 282 13.25 4.98 12.56
CA GLY A 282 14.63 4.54 12.80
C GLY A 282 15.72 5.38 12.13
N ILE A 283 15.36 6.52 11.54
CA ILE A 283 16.30 7.56 11.09
C ILE A 283 16.26 8.73 12.09
N ASP A 284 17.42 9.32 12.41
CA ASP A 284 17.43 10.61 13.11
C ASP A 284 16.97 11.71 12.16
N THR A 285 15.76 12.22 12.40
CA THR A 285 15.13 13.24 11.54
C THR A 285 15.49 14.67 11.91
N LYS A 286 16.15 14.92 13.04
CA LYS A 286 16.53 16.28 13.46
C LYS A 286 17.36 17.04 12.42
N PRO A 287 18.39 16.44 11.77
CA PRO A 287 19.14 17.12 10.72
C PRO A 287 18.37 17.23 9.39
N LEU A 288 17.20 16.58 9.28
CA LEU A 288 16.40 16.48 8.06
C LEU A 288 15.17 17.41 8.07
N VAL A 289 14.96 18.14 9.14
CA VAL A 289 13.80 19.06 9.29
C VAL A 289 13.73 20.03 8.12
N GLY A 290 12.53 20.16 7.53
CA GLY A 290 12.27 21.03 6.39
C GLY A 290 12.48 20.38 5.02
N HIS A 291 13.14 19.22 4.91
CA HIS A 291 13.09 18.45 3.67
C HIS A 291 11.66 17.94 3.43
N LEU A 292 11.29 17.74 2.18
CA LEU A 292 9.92 17.57 1.74
C LEU A 292 9.61 16.15 1.28
N ALA A 293 8.36 15.77 1.42
CA ALA A 293 7.76 14.67 0.68
C ALA A 293 6.48 15.15 -0.03
N ALA A 294 6.14 14.51 -1.13
CA ALA A 294 4.90 14.78 -1.84
C ALA A 294 4.07 13.49 -1.93
N TRP A 295 2.84 13.53 -1.41
CA TRP A 295 1.91 12.43 -1.37
C TRP A 295 0.46 12.90 -1.54
N ASN A 296 -0.50 12.01 -1.35
CA ASN A 296 -1.93 12.34 -1.36
C ASN A 296 -2.56 12.20 0.03
N TYR A 297 -1.78 11.71 0.98
CA TYR A 297 -2.14 11.56 2.39
C TYR A 297 -0.88 11.60 3.24
N PHE A 298 -0.99 12.17 4.44
CA PHE A 298 -0.03 12.10 5.55
C PHE A 298 -0.76 11.75 6.84
N MET A 299 -0.08 11.07 7.77
CA MET A 299 -0.64 10.73 9.07
C MET A 299 -1.11 11.97 9.86
N SER A 300 -0.51 13.12 9.61
CA SER A 300 -0.81 14.41 10.22
C SER A 300 -2.10 15.09 9.71
N VAL A 301 -2.75 14.56 8.66
CA VAL A 301 -4.03 15.08 8.15
C VAL A 301 -5.05 15.22 9.28
N LYS A 302 -5.66 16.41 9.37
CA LYS A 302 -6.70 16.73 10.37
C LYS A 302 -8.08 16.50 9.76
N ALA A 303 -8.58 15.27 9.89
CA ALA A 303 -9.91 14.88 9.42
C ALA A 303 -10.48 13.77 10.33
N PRO A 304 -11.81 13.76 10.59
CA PRO A 304 -12.44 12.71 11.42
C PRO A 304 -12.20 11.30 10.85
N GLU A 305 -12.16 11.16 9.53
CA GLU A 305 -11.88 9.89 8.84
C GLU A 305 -10.46 9.40 9.11
N ASN A 306 -9.50 10.34 9.19
CA ASN A 306 -8.12 10.03 9.55
C ASN A 306 -8.01 9.59 11.02
N ASP A 307 -8.69 10.28 11.92
CA ASP A 307 -8.68 9.91 13.33
C ASP A 307 -9.27 8.51 13.53
N ALA A 308 -10.35 8.17 12.82
CA ALA A 308 -10.92 6.83 12.82
C ALA A 308 -9.94 5.78 12.27
N PHE A 309 -9.27 6.07 11.15
CA PHE A 309 -8.28 5.19 10.52
C PHE A 309 -7.07 4.95 11.44
N LYS A 310 -6.48 6.00 12.01
CA LYS A 310 -5.38 5.90 12.98
C LYS A 310 -5.78 5.09 14.22
N LYS A 311 -6.99 5.30 14.73
CA LYS A 311 -7.51 4.55 15.89
C LYS A 311 -7.68 3.07 15.55
N ALA A 312 -8.23 2.75 14.39
CA ALA A 312 -8.36 1.36 13.93
C ALA A 312 -7.00 0.69 13.76
N TRP A 313 -6.04 1.40 13.16
CA TRP A 313 -4.66 0.95 13.00
C TRP A 313 -3.99 0.65 14.35
N ALA A 314 -4.03 1.60 15.30
CA ALA A 314 -3.45 1.40 16.62
C ALA A 314 -4.08 0.21 17.38
N ALA A 315 -5.40 0.03 17.26
CA ALA A 315 -6.11 -1.10 17.85
C ALA A 315 -5.66 -2.44 17.20
N TYR A 316 -5.50 -2.48 15.88
CA TYR A 316 -5.02 -3.64 15.14
C TYR A 316 -3.58 -4.01 15.54
N VAL A 317 -2.66 -3.03 15.54
CA VAL A 317 -1.26 -3.19 15.96
C VAL A 317 -1.18 -3.78 17.37
N LYS A 318 -1.95 -3.24 18.31
CA LYS A 318 -2.01 -3.73 19.70
C LYS A 318 -2.57 -5.14 19.78
N LYS A 319 -3.68 -5.42 19.09
CA LYS A 319 -4.35 -6.73 19.08
C LYS A 319 -3.42 -7.84 18.59
N HIS A 320 -2.71 -7.57 17.48
CA HIS A 320 -1.84 -8.54 16.82
C HIS A 320 -0.38 -8.47 17.29
N LYS A 321 -0.07 -7.58 18.24
CA LYS A 321 1.30 -7.39 18.79
C LYS A 321 2.34 -7.21 17.68
N LEU A 322 2.02 -6.38 16.70
CA LEU A 322 2.92 -6.15 15.56
C LEU A 322 4.26 -5.58 16.03
N PRO A 323 5.39 -5.95 15.40
CA PRO A 323 6.69 -5.35 15.67
C PRO A 323 6.63 -3.81 15.54
N GLY A 324 7.30 -3.09 16.46
CA GLY A 324 7.26 -1.61 16.53
C GLY A 324 6.13 -1.07 17.39
N GLY A 325 5.12 -1.87 17.77
CA GLY A 325 4.09 -1.47 18.73
C GLY A 325 3.49 -0.10 18.46
N THR A 326 3.50 0.80 19.45
CA THR A 326 2.93 2.16 19.36
C THR A 326 3.64 3.08 18.38
N ASP A 327 4.85 2.72 17.94
CA ASP A 327 5.63 3.51 17.00
C ASP A 327 5.25 3.23 15.52
N ARG A 328 4.27 2.34 15.30
CA ARG A 328 3.72 2.08 13.96
C ARG A 328 2.91 3.28 13.49
N VAL A 329 3.18 3.69 12.28
CA VAL A 329 2.60 4.87 11.62
C VAL A 329 1.60 4.47 10.53
N THR A 330 0.88 5.44 9.99
CA THR A 330 0.15 5.33 8.73
C THR A 330 0.80 6.21 7.69
N ASN A 331 0.70 5.84 6.41
CA ASN A 331 1.24 6.58 5.28
C ASN A 331 0.32 6.50 4.05
N ASP A 332 0.65 7.21 2.98
CA ASP A 332 -0.16 7.27 1.75
C ASP A 332 -0.45 5.90 1.13
N PRO A 333 0.53 4.99 0.89
CA PRO A 333 0.22 3.70 0.31
C PRO A 333 -0.68 2.80 1.20
N MET A 334 -0.63 2.98 2.52
CA MET A 334 -1.55 2.32 3.44
C MET A 334 -2.98 2.86 3.28
N GLU A 335 -3.13 4.18 3.18
CA GLU A 335 -4.44 4.82 2.88
C GLU A 335 -4.98 4.34 1.54
N ALA A 336 -4.15 4.33 0.51
CA ALA A 336 -4.53 3.89 -0.83
C ALA A 336 -4.93 2.40 -0.87
N THR A 337 -4.28 1.54 -0.08
CA THR A 337 -4.67 0.13 0.11
C THR A 337 -6.03 0.02 0.80
N TYR A 338 -6.20 0.73 1.92
CA TYR A 338 -7.46 0.78 2.68
C TYR A 338 -8.63 1.22 1.81
N VAL A 339 -8.48 2.33 1.08
CA VAL A 339 -9.46 2.87 0.15
C VAL A 339 -9.78 1.87 -0.96
N GLY A 340 -8.76 1.31 -1.60
CA GLY A 340 -8.92 0.34 -2.69
C GLY A 340 -9.71 -0.90 -2.27
N MET A 341 -9.44 -1.43 -1.08
CA MET A 341 -10.14 -2.60 -0.54
C MET A 341 -11.61 -2.29 -0.22
N HIS A 342 -11.91 -1.15 0.41
CA HIS A 342 -13.27 -0.74 0.67
C HIS A 342 -14.07 -0.48 -0.60
N MET A 343 -13.46 0.19 -1.59
CA MET A 343 -14.10 0.42 -2.88
C MET A 343 -14.36 -0.89 -3.64
N TRP A 344 -13.42 -1.84 -3.58
CA TRP A 344 -13.67 -3.17 -4.14
C TRP A 344 -14.85 -3.89 -3.45
N ALA A 345 -14.89 -3.88 -2.12
CA ALA A 345 -15.99 -4.49 -1.37
C ALA A 345 -17.35 -3.84 -1.69
N GLN A 346 -17.39 -2.51 -1.83
CA GLN A 346 -18.58 -1.78 -2.28
C GLN A 346 -18.96 -2.17 -3.71
N ALA A 347 -18.00 -2.31 -4.63
CA ALA A 347 -18.26 -2.70 -6.01
C ALA A 347 -18.80 -4.12 -6.12
N VAL A 348 -18.23 -5.07 -5.36
CA VAL A 348 -18.73 -6.45 -5.29
C VAL A 348 -20.16 -6.48 -4.74
N THR A 349 -20.44 -5.72 -3.68
CA THR A 349 -21.78 -5.61 -3.10
C THR A 349 -22.78 -5.04 -4.11
N LYS A 350 -22.41 -3.97 -4.83
CA LYS A 350 -23.23 -3.33 -5.87
C LYS A 350 -23.47 -4.26 -7.06
N ALA A 351 -22.45 -5.03 -7.45
CA ALA A 351 -22.54 -6.00 -8.54
C ALA A 351 -23.31 -7.27 -8.16
N GLY A 352 -23.43 -7.58 -6.87
CA GLY A 352 -24.02 -8.83 -6.37
C GLY A 352 -23.16 -10.07 -6.66
N THR A 353 -21.93 -9.90 -7.09
CA THR A 353 -21.03 -10.98 -7.52
C THR A 353 -19.56 -10.55 -7.46
N THR A 354 -18.65 -11.52 -7.40
CA THR A 354 -17.19 -11.32 -7.54
C THR A 354 -16.72 -11.44 -8.99
N ASN A 355 -17.63 -11.62 -9.96
CA ASN A 355 -17.25 -11.66 -11.37
C ASN A 355 -16.52 -10.38 -11.78
N VAL A 356 -15.36 -10.52 -12.39
CA VAL A 356 -14.41 -9.42 -12.69
C VAL A 356 -15.07 -8.32 -13.53
N ASP A 357 -15.79 -8.69 -14.59
CA ASP A 357 -16.39 -7.70 -15.50
C ASP A 357 -17.53 -6.94 -14.83
N ALA A 358 -18.33 -7.63 -14.00
CA ALA A 358 -19.40 -7.01 -13.23
C ALA A 358 -18.83 -6.05 -12.16
N VAL A 359 -17.78 -6.45 -11.46
CA VAL A 359 -17.08 -5.62 -10.47
C VAL A 359 -16.46 -4.39 -11.14
N ARG A 360 -15.81 -4.56 -12.29
CA ARG A 360 -15.24 -3.46 -13.08
C ARG A 360 -16.31 -2.43 -13.45
N LYS A 361 -17.44 -2.89 -13.95
CA LYS A 361 -18.60 -2.02 -14.26
C LYS A 361 -19.14 -1.30 -13.03
N ALA A 362 -19.22 -1.98 -11.88
CA ALA A 362 -19.71 -1.40 -10.64
C ALA A 362 -18.75 -0.39 -10.03
N MET A 363 -17.42 -0.54 -10.27
CA MET A 363 -16.37 0.35 -9.77
C MET A 363 -16.37 1.73 -10.46
N ALA A 364 -16.81 1.80 -11.72
CA ALA A 364 -16.77 3.04 -12.49
C ALA A 364 -17.56 4.16 -11.80
N GLY A 365 -16.91 5.30 -11.57
CA GLY A 365 -17.48 6.48 -10.92
C GLY A 365 -17.77 6.36 -9.43
N GLN A 366 -17.38 5.25 -8.79
CA GLN A 366 -17.58 5.03 -7.37
C GLN A 366 -16.77 6.00 -6.53
N THR A 367 -17.30 6.38 -5.37
CA THR A 367 -16.66 7.33 -4.45
C THR A 367 -16.44 6.71 -3.07
N PHE A 368 -15.45 7.24 -2.35
CA PHE A 368 -15.14 6.86 -0.99
C PHE A 368 -14.64 8.08 -0.19
N LYS A 369 -15.18 8.27 1.03
CA LYS A 369 -14.69 9.30 1.94
C LYS A 369 -13.45 8.77 2.64
N ALA A 370 -12.28 9.29 2.27
CA ALA A 370 -10.99 8.73 2.60
C ALA A 370 -10.35 9.38 3.85
N PRO A 371 -9.39 8.70 4.50
CA PRO A 371 -8.59 9.27 5.60
C PRO A 371 -7.89 10.58 5.24
N SER A 372 -7.54 10.81 3.98
CA SER A 372 -7.03 12.10 3.49
C SER A 372 -8.00 13.28 3.70
N GLY A 373 -9.24 13.03 4.17
CA GLY A 373 -10.27 14.05 4.37
C GLY A 373 -11.05 14.38 3.11
N PHE A 374 -10.65 13.84 1.96
CA PHE A 374 -11.32 14.05 0.67
C PHE A 374 -12.29 12.92 0.33
N THR A 375 -13.28 13.23 -0.51
CA THR A 375 -14.05 12.21 -1.20
C THR A 375 -13.32 11.87 -2.49
N LEU A 376 -12.71 10.70 -2.52
CA LEU A 376 -12.01 10.20 -3.70
C LEU A 376 -13.02 9.57 -4.66
N LYS A 377 -12.74 9.65 -5.96
CA LYS A 377 -13.57 9.07 -7.02
C LYS A 377 -12.72 8.15 -7.91
N MET A 378 -13.19 6.95 -8.19
CA MET A 378 -12.61 6.09 -9.21
C MET A 378 -13.02 6.62 -10.60
N ASP A 379 -12.04 6.93 -11.44
CA ASP A 379 -12.33 7.39 -12.79
C ASP A 379 -13.06 6.31 -13.61
N GLU A 380 -14.06 6.72 -14.35
CA GLU A 380 -14.94 5.82 -15.10
C GLU A 380 -14.25 5.17 -16.30
N LYS A 381 -13.16 5.79 -16.79
CA LYS A 381 -12.51 5.42 -18.06
C LYS A 381 -11.09 4.89 -17.89
N ASN A 382 -10.34 5.43 -16.91
CA ASN A 382 -8.91 5.14 -16.81
C ASN A 382 -8.51 4.37 -15.56
N HIS A 383 -9.45 3.94 -14.73
CA HIS A 383 -9.22 3.11 -13.53
C HIS A 383 -8.27 3.71 -12.48
N HIS A 384 -8.16 5.04 -12.44
CA HIS A 384 -7.37 5.75 -11.45
C HIS A 384 -8.25 6.47 -10.45
N LEU A 385 -7.77 6.61 -9.21
CA LEU A 385 -8.40 7.50 -8.24
C LEU A 385 -8.11 8.97 -8.58
N TRP A 386 -9.14 9.80 -8.46
CA TRP A 386 -8.96 11.24 -8.32
C TRP A 386 -8.47 11.48 -6.89
N LYS A 387 -7.29 12.10 -6.75
CA LYS A 387 -6.62 12.28 -5.46
C LYS A 387 -6.23 13.75 -5.25
N PRO A 388 -6.19 14.25 -3.97
CA PRO A 388 -5.54 15.53 -3.68
C PRO A 388 -4.03 15.39 -3.88
N VAL A 389 -3.31 16.51 -3.89
CA VAL A 389 -1.85 16.54 -3.77
C VAL A 389 -1.51 17.28 -2.48
N MET A 390 -0.60 16.73 -1.71
CA MET A 390 -0.07 17.33 -0.50
C MET A 390 1.45 17.36 -0.55
N ILE A 391 2.04 18.45 -0.08
CA ILE A 391 3.48 18.59 0.13
C ILE A 391 3.67 18.86 1.61
N ALA A 392 4.56 18.12 2.23
CA ALA A 392 4.78 18.23 3.67
C ALA A 392 6.27 18.18 4.01
N GLU A 393 6.62 18.87 5.10
CA GLU A 393 7.97 18.96 5.65
C GLU A 393 8.21 17.92 6.71
N ILE A 394 9.39 17.30 6.67
CA ILE A 394 9.86 16.40 7.73
C ILE A 394 10.03 17.20 9.02
N GLN A 395 9.48 16.67 10.12
CA GLN A 395 9.60 17.22 11.46
C GLN A 395 10.62 16.42 12.30
N ALA A 396 11.08 17.02 13.39
CA ALA A 396 12.10 16.42 14.27
C ALA A 396 11.66 15.10 14.95
N ASP A 397 10.37 14.87 15.02
CA ASP A 397 9.75 13.65 15.60
C ASP A 397 9.47 12.55 14.56
N GLY A 398 9.91 12.75 13.30
CA GLY A 398 9.68 11.81 12.21
C GLY A 398 8.28 11.86 11.59
N GLN A 399 7.48 12.85 11.98
CA GLN A 399 6.20 13.14 11.34
C GLN A 399 6.38 14.17 10.22
N PHE A 400 5.28 14.49 9.55
CA PHE A 400 5.24 15.50 8.49
C PHE A 400 4.27 16.62 8.84
N ASP A 401 4.65 17.87 8.54
CA ASP A 401 3.74 19.02 8.58
C ASP A 401 3.37 19.42 7.15
N ILE A 402 2.06 19.47 6.85
CA ILE A 402 1.55 19.76 5.51
C ILE A 402 1.67 21.26 5.27
N VAL A 403 2.55 21.66 4.36
CA VAL A 403 2.83 23.06 4.02
C VAL A 403 2.09 23.51 2.77
N TRP A 404 1.63 22.60 1.95
CA TRP A 404 0.85 22.90 0.75
C TRP A 404 -0.05 21.71 0.38
N ASN A 405 -1.25 22.01 -0.11
CA ASN A 405 -2.17 21.02 -0.65
C ASN A 405 -3.10 21.63 -1.70
N THR A 406 -3.68 20.77 -2.54
CA THR A 406 -4.78 21.17 -3.43
C THR A 406 -6.10 21.23 -2.66
N ASP A 407 -6.99 22.19 -3.04
CA ASP A 407 -8.31 22.33 -2.42
C ASP A 407 -9.30 21.23 -2.84
N LYS A 408 -8.96 20.48 -3.87
CA LYS A 408 -9.80 19.43 -4.46
C LYS A 408 -8.97 18.28 -5.01
N THR A 409 -9.64 17.16 -5.26
CA THR A 409 -9.04 16.03 -5.94
C THR A 409 -8.76 16.35 -7.41
N ILE A 410 -7.65 15.84 -7.92
CA ILE A 410 -7.19 15.99 -9.31
C ILE A 410 -7.43 14.68 -10.04
N ARG A 411 -7.94 14.77 -11.26
CA ARG A 411 -8.06 13.62 -12.15
C ARG A 411 -6.68 13.16 -12.60
N ALA A 412 -6.41 11.86 -12.51
CA ALA A 412 -5.16 11.29 -13.02
C ALA A 412 -5.05 11.42 -14.54
N GLN A 413 -3.84 11.71 -15.01
CA GLN A 413 -3.44 11.70 -16.41
C GLN A 413 -2.42 10.58 -16.63
N PRO A 414 -2.87 9.36 -16.96
CA PRO A 414 -1.96 8.21 -17.14
C PRO A 414 -0.98 8.44 -18.30
N TRP A 415 -1.35 9.21 -19.31
CA TRP A 415 -0.46 9.59 -20.41
C TRP A 415 0.02 11.02 -20.21
N SER A 416 1.31 11.16 -19.88
CA SER A 416 1.89 12.49 -19.61
C SER A 416 1.96 13.32 -20.89
N PRO A 417 1.51 14.61 -20.86
CA PRO A 417 1.64 15.50 -22.02
C PRO A 417 3.10 15.86 -22.35
N PHE A 418 4.03 15.53 -21.44
CA PHE A 418 5.47 15.78 -21.63
C PHE A 418 6.21 14.61 -22.29
N ILE A 419 5.53 13.52 -22.61
CA ILE A 419 6.11 12.40 -23.38
C ILE A 419 5.69 12.52 -24.83
N PRO A 420 6.65 12.62 -25.77
CA PRO A 420 6.35 12.71 -27.21
C PRO A 420 5.49 11.55 -27.69
N GLY A 421 4.43 11.83 -28.44
CA GLY A 421 3.50 10.86 -28.98
C GLY A 421 2.30 10.51 -28.10
N ASN A 422 2.25 11.00 -26.86
CA ASN A 422 1.09 10.81 -26.00
C ASN A 422 -0.14 11.65 -26.41
N ASP A 423 0.05 12.68 -27.22
CA ASP A 423 -1.04 13.41 -27.89
C ASP A 423 -1.89 12.50 -28.80
N LYS A 424 -1.31 11.37 -29.30
CA LYS A 424 -1.97 10.36 -30.12
C LYS A 424 -2.62 9.24 -29.29
N LYS A 425 -2.40 9.21 -27.98
CA LYS A 425 -3.02 8.21 -27.08
C LYS A 425 -4.51 8.54 -26.89
N PRO A 426 -5.34 7.52 -26.59
CA PRO A 426 -6.75 7.76 -26.35
C PRO A 426 -6.95 8.82 -25.26
N LYS A 427 -7.78 9.82 -25.54
CA LYS A 427 -8.25 10.77 -24.52
C LYS A 427 -9.28 10.07 -23.66
N ILE A 428 -8.83 9.53 -22.56
CA ILE A 428 -9.64 8.76 -21.60
C ILE A 428 -9.93 9.61 -20.37
#